data_1c6de6446efb883453c480fd23b8dfe8
#
_entry.id   1c6de6446efb883453c480fd23b8dfe8
#
_cell.length_a   1.000
_cell.length_b   1.000
_cell.length_c   1.000
_cell.angle_alpha   90.00
_cell.angle_beta   90.00
_cell.angle_gamma   90.00
#
_symmetry.space_group_name_H-M   'P 1'
#
loop_
_entity.id
_entity.type
_entity.pdbx_description
1 polymer ?
#
loop_
_entity_poly.entity_id
_entity_poly.type
_entity_poly.pdbx_seq_one_letter_code
_entity_poly.pdbx_strand_id
1 'polypeptide(L)'
;MDVNITLFFNDMNKKVKLAIPVINSGKVIGQTAFGTDTLFDDGQEVISHRFTAVKSGEKYVAVLDKSRYGGHFEDGTLYLSLVRGTTYCAHPIEDRMLIPDDRYTKKMDQGEHNYFFRLSVCDEIELDRKANEFNRKPYAVNVFPLGEMDAEKDFTVSVSNKNISLVTMKKSDKRDGYILRLINNYKDSQEAQITVGAATETVVFTKYEVKTLFYDGKLHQLDLMEI
;
A
#
# COMPACT_ATOMS: atom_id res chain seq x y z
N MET A 1 13.50 -5.53 9.88
CA MET A 1 13.09 -6.23 11.10
C MET A 1 11.59 -6.42 11.06
N ASP A 2 11.12 -7.65 11.19
CA ASP A 2 9.67 -7.93 11.24
C ASP A 2 9.21 -7.87 12.71
N VAL A 3 8.04 -7.25 12.90
CA VAL A 3 7.41 -7.05 14.22
C VAL A 3 6.01 -7.61 14.16
N ASN A 4 5.73 -8.58 15.02
CA ASN A 4 4.41 -9.17 15.17
C ASN A 4 3.89 -8.81 16.56
N ILE A 5 2.68 -8.25 16.62
CA ILE A 5 2.05 -7.84 17.86
C ILE A 5 0.71 -8.58 17.97
N THR A 6 0.52 -9.31 19.04
CA THR A 6 -0.80 -9.80 19.45
C THR A 6 -1.28 -8.97 20.63
N LEU A 7 -2.41 -8.32 20.48
CA LEU A 7 -3.03 -7.46 21.48
C LEU A 7 -4.42 -7.99 21.81
N PHE A 8 -4.67 -8.28 23.06
CA PHE A 8 -6.03 -8.50 23.55
C PHE A 8 -6.54 -7.19 24.16
N PHE A 9 -7.51 -6.58 23.53
CA PHE A 9 -8.07 -5.30 23.93
C PHE A 9 -9.47 -5.45 24.48
N ASN A 10 -9.67 -5.00 25.70
CA ASN A 10 -10.97 -5.05 26.41
C ASN A 10 -11.20 -3.77 27.23
N ASP A 11 -10.77 -2.64 26.70
CA ASP A 11 -10.89 -1.33 27.37
C ASP A 11 -11.89 -0.44 26.62
N MET A 12 -12.43 0.55 27.31
CA MET A 12 -13.43 1.46 26.75
C MET A 12 -12.88 2.87 26.67
N ASN A 13 -13.26 3.59 25.60
CA ASN A 13 -12.92 5.00 25.40
C ASN A 13 -11.41 5.28 25.41
N LYS A 14 -10.61 4.29 25.04
CA LYS A 14 -9.16 4.38 24.89
C LYS A 14 -8.73 4.05 23.46
N LYS A 15 -7.58 4.57 23.11
CA LYS A 15 -6.87 4.29 21.87
C LYS A 15 -5.48 3.76 22.22
N VAL A 16 -5.07 2.69 21.55
CA VAL A 16 -3.73 2.13 21.66
C VAL A 16 -2.97 2.46 20.40
N LYS A 17 -1.76 2.96 20.56
CA LYS A 17 -0.83 3.27 19.47
C LYS A 17 0.49 2.57 19.69
N LEU A 18 1.12 2.16 18.59
CA LEU A 18 2.50 1.73 18.56
C LEU A 18 3.39 2.96 18.37
N ALA A 19 4.22 3.27 19.34
CA ALA A 19 5.19 4.36 19.27
C ALA A 19 6.53 3.83 18.74
N ILE A 20 7.02 4.45 17.66
CA ILE A 20 8.31 4.13 17.04
C ILE A 20 9.15 5.40 17.07
N PRO A 21 10.10 5.53 18.01
CA PRO A 21 10.98 6.67 18.08
C PRO A 21 11.92 6.66 16.86
N VAL A 22 11.86 7.70 16.09
CA VAL A 22 12.73 7.94 14.93
C VAL A 22 13.62 9.12 15.31
N ILE A 23 14.92 8.92 15.40
CA ILE A 23 15.88 9.81 16.05
C ILE A 23 15.95 11.22 15.44
N ASN A 24 15.46 11.44 14.23
CA ASN A 24 15.50 12.74 13.55
C ASN A 24 14.11 13.18 13.09
N SER A 25 13.79 14.44 13.36
CA SER A 25 12.69 15.13 12.70
C SER A 25 13.06 15.32 11.23
N GLY A 26 12.33 14.72 10.34
CA GLY A 26 12.53 14.85 8.91
C GLY A 26 11.19 14.79 8.20
N LYS A 27 11.23 14.97 6.87
CA LYS A 27 10.03 14.88 6.06
C LYS A 27 9.33 13.53 6.27
N VAL A 28 8.07 13.57 6.65
CA VAL A 28 7.21 12.39 6.78
C VAL A 28 6.48 12.18 5.46
N ILE A 29 6.54 10.98 4.94
CA ILE A 29 5.79 10.57 3.75
C ILE A 29 5.03 9.28 4.02
N GLY A 30 3.92 9.11 3.32
CA GLY A 30 3.13 7.89 3.39
C GLY A 30 2.51 7.56 2.04
N GLN A 31 2.24 6.29 1.85
CA GLN A 31 1.51 5.87 0.67
C GLN A 31 0.04 6.24 0.84
N THR A 32 -0.49 6.95 -0.12
CA THR A 32 -1.91 7.29 -0.25
C THR A 32 -2.54 6.53 -1.43
N ALA A 33 -3.80 6.79 -1.74
CA ALA A 33 -4.41 6.23 -2.92
C ALA A 33 -3.69 6.76 -4.18
N PHE A 34 -3.14 5.83 -4.98
CA PHE A 34 -2.43 6.11 -6.23
C PHE A 34 -1.12 6.90 -6.11
N GLY A 35 -0.46 6.90 -4.96
CA GLY A 35 0.84 7.57 -4.88
C GLY A 35 1.41 7.66 -3.48
N THR A 36 2.40 8.53 -3.35
CA THR A 36 3.06 8.87 -2.09
C THR A 36 2.91 10.35 -1.83
N ASP A 37 2.48 10.71 -0.62
CA ASP A 37 2.26 12.09 -0.23
C ASP A 37 3.10 12.49 0.99
N THR A 38 3.30 13.79 1.16
CA THR A 38 3.89 14.35 2.37
C THR A 38 2.81 14.44 3.43
N LEU A 39 3.06 13.84 4.58
CA LEU A 39 2.15 13.81 5.70
C LEU A 39 2.47 14.94 6.69
N PHE A 40 1.52 15.31 7.53
CA PHE A 40 1.72 16.28 8.60
C PHE A 40 2.68 15.72 9.66
N ASP A 41 3.48 16.61 10.25
CA ASP A 41 4.46 16.31 11.29
C ASP A 41 4.22 17.14 12.58
N ASP A 42 2.99 17.57 12.77
CA ASP A 42 2.51 18.44 13.83
C ASP A 42 1.58 17.75 14.84
N GLY A 43 1.61 16.44 14.90
CA GLY A 43 0.76 15.63 15.78
C GLY A 43 -0.65 15.36 15.25
N GLN A 44 -1.03 15.92 14.09
CA GLN A 44 -2.32 15.61 13.48
C GLN A 44 -2.38 14.16 12.99
N GLU A 45 -3.52 13.53 13.19
CA GLU A 45 -3.79 12.20 12.65
C GLU A 45 -3.86 12.25 11.13
N VAL A 46 -3.10 11.37 10.51
CA VAL A 46 -3.01 11.22 9.05
C VAL A 46 -3.35 9.81 8.63
N ILE A 47 -3.75 9.67 7.38
CA ILE A 47 -4.02 8.37 6.76
C ILE A 47 -2.86 8.03 5.84
N SER A 48 -2.32 6.84 6.01
CA SER A 48 -1.40 6.21 5.07
C SER A 48 -1.79 4.76 4.86
N HIS A 49 -1.46 4.21 3.70
CA HIS A 49 -1.70 2.81 3.41
C HIS A 49 -0.45 1.98 3.75
N ARG A 50 0.03 1.17 2.87
CA ARG A 50 1.06 0.12 3.04
C ARG A 50 2.39 0.56 3.67
N PHE A 51 2.68 1.86 3.76
CA PHE A 51 3.84 2.36 4.48
C PHE A 51 3.68 3.80 4.96
N THR A 52 4.39 4.09 6.04
CA THR A 52 4.73 5.45 6.49
C THR A 52 6.24 5.49 6.68
N ALA A 53 6.89 6.57 6.25
CA ALA A 53 8.33 6.70 6.32
C ALA A 53 8.77 8.11 6.73
N VAL A 54 9.82 8.19 7.52
CA VAL A 54 10.41 9.43 8.00
C VAL A 54 11.82 9.55 7.43
N LYS A 55 12.13 10.67 6.81
CA LYS A 55 13.46 10.94 6.26
C LYS A 55 14.48 11.08 7.37
N SER A 56 15.57 10.35 7.30
CA SER A 56 16.70 10.37 8.23
C SER A 56 18.00 10.40 7.43
N GLY A 57 18.61 11.58 7.32
CA GLY A 57 19.75 11.82 6.42
C GLY A 57 19.35 11.58 4.95
N GLU A 58 20.11 10.74 4.26
CA GLU A 58 19.86 10.37 2.85
C GLU A 58 18.82 9.23 2.69
N LYS A 59 18.46 8.54 3.77
CA LYS A 59 17.56 7.39 3.76
C LYS A 59 16.23 7.72 4.42
N TYR A 60 15.29 6.77 4.30
CA TYR A 60 14.03 6.77 5.02
C TYR A 60 13.99 5.61 6.02
N VAL A 61 13.57 5.91 7.24
CA VAL A 61 13.13 4.90 8.20
C VAL A 61 11.64 4.66 7.93
N ALA A 62 11.33 3.48 7.44
CA ALA A 62 10.00 3.13 6.97
C ALA A 62 9.37 2.05 7.84
N VAL A 63 8.10 2.20 8.10
CA VAL A 63 7.22 1.16 8.64
C VAL A 63 6.32 0.68 7.53
N LEU A 64 6.52 -0.57 7.12
CA LEU A 64 5.66 -1.25 6.17
C LEU A 64 4.55 -1.95 6.95
N ASP A 65 3.33 -1.81 6.48
CA ASP A 65 2.12 -2.16 7.23
C ASP A 65 1.18 -3.01 6.36
N LYS A 66 0.46 -3.93 6.98
CA LYS A 66 -0.52 -4.79 6.28
C LYS A 66 -1.98 -4.35 6.46
N SER A 67 -2.29 -3.61 7.51
CA SER A 67 -3.69 -3.40 7.86
C SER A 67 -3.94 -2.20 8.77
N ARG A 68 -3.01 -1.25 8.87
CA ARG A 68 -3.18 -0.03 9.65
C ARG A 68 -3.12 1.18 8.75
N TYR A 69 -4.08 2.07 8.90
CA TYR A 69 -4.28 3.19 7.99
C TYR A 69 -4.28 4.54 8.69
N GLY A 70 -3.96 4.57 9.97
CA GLY A 70 -3.93 5.82 10.72
C GLY A 70 -2.72 5.93 11.62
N GLY A 71 -2.23 7.13 11.75
CA GLY A 71 -1.12 7.46 12.63
C GLY A 71 -0.87 8.96 12.71
N HIS A 72 0.13 9.35 13.47
CA HIS A 72 0.64 10.73 13.44
C HIS A 72 2.14 10.70 13.74
N PHE A 73 2.79 11.80 13.42
CA PHE A 73 4.18 12.02 13.78
C PHE A 73 4.29 13.27 14.64
N GLU A 74 4.96 13.16 15.78
CA GLU A 74 5.15 14.22 16.74
C GLU A 74 6.44 13.99 17.53
N ASP A 75 7.20 15.03 17.77
CA ASP A 75 8.42 15.02 18.60
C ASP A 75 9.38 13.86 18.26
N GLY A 76 9.63 13.65 16.99
CA GLY A 76 10.55 12.62 16.51
C GLY A 76 10.05 11.19 16.68
N THR A 77 8.77 10.99 16.97
CA THR A 77 8.15 9.68 17.15
C THR A 77 7.00 9.48 16.19
N LEU A 78 7.02 8.35 15.48
CA LEU A 78 5.90 7.90 14.66
C LEU A 78 4.96 7.03 15.51
N TYR A 79 3.69 7.44 15.58
CA TYR A 79 2.64 6.72 16.29
C TYR A 79 1.69 6.08 15.30
N LEU A 80 1.56 4.75 15.33
CA LEU A 80 0.60 4.00 14.52
C LEU A 80 -0.60 3.61 15.35
N SER A 81 -1.80 3.92 14.88
CA SER A 81 -3.05 3.60 15.57
C SER A 81 -3.36 2.12 15.42
N LEU A 82 -3.42 1.38 16.54
CA LEU A 82 -3.73 -0.04 16.54
C LEU A 82 -5.24 -0.28 16.74
N VAL A 83 -5.76 0.08 17.90
CA VAL A 83 -7.19 -0.11 18.24
C VAL A 83 -7.78 1.15 18.85
N ARG A 84 -9.10 1.24 18.78
CA ARG A 84 -9.88 2.35 19.33
C ARG A 84 -11.19 1.87 19.95
N GLY A 85 -11.25 1.79 21.26
CA GLY A 85 -12.40 1.32 22.03
C GLY A 85 -13.51 2.36 22.19
N THR A 86 -13.92 3.01 21.12
CA THR A 86 -15.01 3.99 21.11
C THR A 86 -16.32 3.38 20.65
N THR A 87 -17.43 4.09 20.88
CA THR A 87 -18.75 3.68 20.36
C THR A 87 -18.93 4.11 18.91
N TYR A 88 -18.34 5.24 18.50
CA TYR A 88 -18.55 5.86 17.21
C TYR A 88 -17.23 6.06 16.46
N CYS A 89 -17.28 5.98 15.16
CA CYS A 89 -16.11 6.18 14.30
C CYS A 89 -15.94 7.62 13.81
N ALA A 90 -16.90 8.51 14.05
CA ALA A 90 -16.85 9.90 13.60
C ALA A 90 -17.25 10.86 14.72
N HIS A 91 -16.83 12.11 14.58
CA HIS A 91 -17.36 13.22 15.39
C HIS A 91 -18.85 13.40 15.15
N PRO A 92 -19.60 13.83 16.19
CA PRO A 92 -20.90 14.44 15.95
C PRO A 92 -20.71 15.64 15.03
N ILE A 93 -21.52 15.72 13.98
CA ILE A 93 -21.53 16.83 13.04
C ILE A 93 -22.57 17.83 13.55
N GLU A 94 -22.14 19.07 13.81
CA GLU A 94 -23.01 20.17 14.28
C GLU A 94 -23.78 19.84 15.57
N ASP A 95 -25.07 20.09 15.58
CA ASP A 95 -25.97 19.96 16.74
C ASP A 95 -26.41 18.52 17.06
N ARG A 96 -25.74 17.51 16.54
CA ARG A 96 -26.06 16.13 16.90
C ARG A 96 -25.83 15.89 18.38
N MET A 97 -26.92 15.54 19.05
CA MET A 97 -26.88 15.20 20.48
C MET A 97 -26.01 13.97 20.68
N LEU A 98 -25.00 14.09 21.55
CA LEU A 98 -24.23 12.93 22.02
C LEU A 98 -25.15 12.03 22.82
N ILE A 99 -25.05 10.72 22.64
CA ILE A 99 -25.73 9.77 23.52
C ILE A 99 -25.12 9.94 24.92
N PRO A 100 -25.95 10.12 25.97
CA PRO A 100 -25.46 10.23 27.33
C PRO A 100 -24.60 9.02 27.73
N ASP A 101 -23.53 9.24 28.50
CA ASP A 101 -22.61 8.20 28.97
C ASP A 101 -23.26 7.21 29.97
N ASP A 102 -24.49 7.48 30.41
CA ASP A 102 -25.28 6.63 31.30
C ASP A 102 -25.86 5.37 30.65
N ARG A 103 -25.71 5.25 29.34
CA ARG A 103 -26.21 4.10 28.58
C ARG A 103 -25.09 3.14 28.20
N TYR A 104 -25.36 1.85 28.34
CA TYR A 104 -24.47 0.85 27.75
C TYR A 104 -24.50 0.96 26.22
N THR A 105 -23.35 1.22 25.65
CA THR A 105 -23.14 1.21 24.21
C THR A 105 -22.02 0.23 23.87
N LYS A 106 -22.21 -0.57 22.82
CA LYS A 106 -21.15 -1.46 22.33
C LYS A 106 -19.93 -0.65 21.92
N LYS A 107 -18.77 -1.13 22.30
CA LYS A 107 -17.48 -0.53 21.94
C LYS A 107 -16.85 -1.30 20.78
N MET A 108 -16.17 -0.56 19.91
CA MET A 108 -15.43 -1.15 18.79
C MET A 108 -14.13 -1.79 19.26
N ASP A 109 -13.56 -2.58 18.39
CA ASP A 109 -12.22 -3.16 18.52
C ASP A 109 -11.98 -3.94 19.82
N GLN A 110 -13.02 -4.58 20.39
CA GLN A 110 -12.85 -5.47 21.55
C GLN A 110 -12.37 -6.84 21.07
N GLY A 111 -11.49 -7.48 21.85
CA GLY A 111 -11.01 -8.84 21.61
C GLY A 111 -9.54 -8.89 21.16
N GLU A 112 -9.19 -9.98 20.48
CA GLU A 112 -7.83 -10.24 20.01
C GLU A 112 -7.56 -9.59 18.65
N HIS A 113 -6.43 -8.92 18.53
CA HIS A 113 -5.93 -8.31 17.31
C HIS A 113 -4.50 -8.73 17.03
N ASN A 114 -4.21 -9.01 15.77
CA ASN A 114 -2.88 -9.39 15.32
C ASN A 114 -2.38 -8.37 14.28
N TYR A 115 -1.19 -7.80 14.50
CA TYR A 115 -0.57 -6.79 13.66
C TYR A 115 0.78 -7.26 13.15
N PHE A 116 1.04 -6.94 11.89
CA PHE A 116 2.28 -7.31 11.23
C PHE A 116 2.90 -6.07 10.61
N PHE A 117 4.09 -5.72 11.09
CA PHE A 117 4.87 -4.59 10.58
C PHE A 117 6.24 -5.05 10.14
N ARG A 118 6.83 -4.30 9.22
CA ARG A 118 8.25 -4.42 8.88
C ARG A 118 8.92 -3.07 8.98
N LEU A 119 9.92 -2.96 9.86
CA LEU A 119 10.81 -1.80 9.92
C LEU A 119 11.92 -1.96 8.87
N SER A 120 12.12 -0.94 8.06
CA SER A 120 13.09 -0.92 6.97
C SER A 120 13.80 0.43 6.91
N VAL A 121 15.07 0.40 6.51
CA VAL A 121 15.83 1.60 6.13
C VAL A 121 16.15 1.47 4.65
N CYS A 122 15.73 2.43 3.83
CA CYS A 122 15.87 2.36 2.39
C CYS A 122 15.79 3.73 1.71
N ASP A 123 16.03 3.76 0.40
CA ASP A 123 15.80 4.92 -0.42
C ASP A 123 14.31 5.12 -0.71
N GLU A 124 13.91 6.37 -1.00
CA GLU A 124 12.51 6.70 -1.32
C GLU A 124 11.97 5.84 -2.46
N ILE A 125 12.78 5.64 -3.49
CA ILE A 125 12.42 4.85 -4.70
C ILE A 125 12.12 3.36 -4.41
N GLU A 126 12.59 2.84 -3.28
CA GLU A 126 12.38 1.44 -2.89
C GLU A 126 11.13 1.22 -2.05
N LEU A 127 10.53 2.29 -1.50
CA LEU A 127 9.45 2.21 -0.51
C LEU A 127 8.23 1.45 -1.04
N ASP A 128 7.72 1.85 -2.21
CA ASP A 128 6.54 1.20 -2.79
C ASP A 128 6.79 -0.27 -3.12
N ARG A 129 7.95 -0.60 -3.70
CA ARG A 129 8.33 -1.97 -4.00
C ARG A 129 8.41 -2.83 -2.74
N LYS A 130 9.10 -2.37 -1.70
CA LYS A 130 9.21 -3.08 -0.43
C LYS A 130 7.87 -3.26 0.27
N ALA A 131 7.00 -2.25 0.19
CA ALA A 131 5.64 -2.33 0.72
C ALA A 131 4.77 -3.34 -0.04
N ASN A 132 4.89 -3.38 -1.36
CA ASN A 132 4.23 -4.39 -2.20
C ASN A 132 4.72 -5.80 -1.88
N GLU A 133 6.03 -6.03 -1.80
CA GLU A 133 6.62 -7.33 -1.44
C GLU A 133 6.17 -7.79 -0.05
N PHE A 134 6.06 -6.87 0.91
CA PHE A 134 5.57 -7.21 2.25
C PHE A 134 4.08 -7.57 2.28
N ASN A 135 3.26 -6.90 1.46
CA ASN A 135 1.80 -7.08 1.43
C ASN A 135 1.35 -8.21 0.52
N ARG A 136 2.09 -8.52 -0.55
CA ARG A 136 1.75 -9.53 -1.54
C ARG A 136 2.64 -10.75 -1.38
N LYS A 137 2.04 -11.87 -0.99
CA LYS A 137 2.75 -13.14 -0.97
C LYS A 137 2.83 -13.71 -2.40
N PRO A 138 3.95 -14.34 -2.79
CA PRO A 138 3.98 -15.12 -4.02
C PRO A 138 2.95 -16.27 -3.92
N TYR A 139 2.29 -16.52 -5.03
CA TYR A 139 1.33 -17.61 -5.16
C TYR A 139 2.01 -18.77 -5.89
N ALA A 140 2.04 -19.93 -5.25
CA ALA A 140 2.60 -21.15 -5.83
C ALA A 140 1.53 -22.24 -5.91
N VAL A 141 1.39 -22.86 -7.07
CA VAL A 141 0.46 -23.98 -7.31
C VAL A 141 1.24 -25.17 -7.80
N ASN A 142 1.07 -26.31 -7.15
CA ASN A 142 1.55 -27.57 -7.65
C ASN A 142 0.48 -28.18 -8.57
N VAL A 143 0.84 -28.41 -9.82
CA VAL A 143 -0.02 -29.08 -10.79
C VAL A 143 0.53 -30.46 -11.04
N PHE A 144 -0.31 -31.48 -10.90
CA PHE A 144 0.03 -32.83 -11.33
C PHE A 144 -0.44 -32.98 -12.79
N PRO A 145 0.48 -33.08 -13.75
CA PRO A 145 0.11 -33.20 -15.15
C PRO A 145 -0.58 -34.57 -15.43
N LEU A 146 -1.70 -34.50 -16.09
CA LEU A 146 -2.38 -35.66 -16.65
C LEU A 146 -2.09 -35.70 -18.16
N GLY A 147 -0.95 -36.30 -18.54
CA GLY A 147 -0.50 -36.40 -19.92
C GLY A 147 0.80 -35.64 -20.20
N GLU A 148 1.14 -35.51 -21.50
CA GLU A 148 2.27 -34.70 -21.95
C GLU A 148 1.90 -33.23 -21.81
N MET A 149 2.61 -32.52 -20.93
CA MET A 149 2.59 -31.06 -20.88
C MET A 149 3.83 -30.53 -21.59
N ASP A 150 3.62 -29.74 -22.62
CA ASP A 150 4.69 -28.87 -23.10
C ASP A 150 5.07 -27.94 -21.95
N ALA A 151 6.36 -27.89 -21.63
CA ALA A 151 6.84 -26.91 -20.67
C ALA A 151 6.43 -25.52 -21.20
N GLU A 152 5.44 -24.91 -20.55
CA GLU A 152 5.03 -23.56 -20.90
C GLU A 152 6.25 -22.65 -20.83
N LYS A 153 6.43 -21.90 -21.89
CA LYS A 153 7.46 -20.86 -21.95
C LYS A 153 7.19 -19.88 -20.82
N ASP A 154 8.23 -19.53 -20.08
CA ASP A 154 8.17 -18.48 -19.07
C ASP A 154 7.51 -17.22 -19.64
N PHE A 155 6.26 -16.98 -19.26
CA PHE A 155 5.57 -15.74 -19.59
C PHE A 155 5.99 -14.67 -18.58
N THR A 156 6.97 -13.88 -18.97
CA THR A 156 7.52 -12.84 -18.10
C THR A 156 6.97 -11.47 -18.47
N VAL A 157 6.70 -10.69 -17.43
CA VAL A 157 6.44 -9.25 -17.54
C VAL A 157 7.53 -8.52 -16.79
N SER A 158 8.19 -7.57 -17.45
CA SER A 158 9.17 -6.72 -16.80
C SER A 158 8.90 -5.23 -17.05
N VAL A 159 9.26 -4.42 -16.05
CA VAL A 159 9.15 -2.97 -16.06
C VAL A 159 10.52 -2.42 -15.69
N SER A 160 11.15 -1.63 -16.58
CA SER A 160 12.53 -1.16 -16.38
C SER A 160 12.67 -0.10 -15.28
N ASN A 161 11.61 0.67 -15.01
CA ASN A 161 11.62 1.77 -14.07
C ASN A 161 10.96 1.38 -12.73
N LYS A 162 11.70 1.50 -11.63
CA LYS A 162 11.23 1.14 -10.27
C LYS A 162 10.09 2.02 -9.73
N ASN A 163 9.88 3.20 -10.30
CA ASN A 163 8.77 4.10 -9.94
C ASN A 163 7.45 3.68 -10.61
N ILE A 164 7.51 2.78 -11.58
CA ILE A 164 6.33 2.25 -12.26
C ILE A 164 6.03 0.86 -11.72
N SER A 165 4.84 0.68 -11.19
CA SER A 165 4.39 -0.59 -10.65
C SER A 165 3.36 -1.25 -11.56
N LEU A 166 3.55 -2.54 -11.85
CA LEU A 166 2.50 -3.38 -12.41
C LEU A 166 1.49 -3.71 -11.29
N VAL A 167 0.31 -3.13 -11.37
CA VAL A 167 -0.74 -3.29 -10.35
C VAL A 167 -1.57 -4.53 -10.60
N THR A 168 -1.92 -4.78 -11.85
CA THR A 168 -2.80 -5.88 -12.23
C THR A 168 -2.40 -6.41 -13.60
N MET A 169 -2.46 -7.73 -13.72
CA MET A 169 -2.48 -8.42 -15.00
C MET A 169 -3.64 -9.42 -14.99
N LYS A 170 -4.48 -9.38 -16.01
CA LYS A 170 -5.62 -10.29 -16.15
C LYS A 170 -5.82 -10.68 -17.62
N LYS A 171 -6.51 -11.79 -17.87
CA LYS A 171 -7.03 -12.08 -19.20
C LYS A 171 -8.09 -11.03 -19.56
N SER A 172 -8.12 -10.60 -20.83
CA SER A 172 -9.14 -9.66 -21.26
C SER A 172 -10.51 -10.35 -21.36
N ASP A 173 -11.55 -9.65 -20.92
CA ASP A 173 -12.94 -10.14 -21.00
C ASP A 173 -13.55 -9.92 -22.40
N LYS A 174 -12.97 -9.03 -23.20
CA LYS A 174 -13.55 -8.59 -24.49
C LYS A 174 -12.85 -9.17 -25.71
N ARG A 175 -11.60 -9.59 -25.59
CA ARG A 175 -10.77 -10.04 -26.72
C ARG A 175 -9.70 -11.02 -26.23
N ASP A 176 -9.11 -11.80 -27.13
CA ASP A 176 -8.05 -12.73 -26.75
C ASP A 176 -6.75 -11.98 -26.50
N GLY A 177 -6.22 -12.12 -25.27
CA GLY A 177 -5.03 -11.41 -24.80
C GLY A 177 -5.11 -11.03 -23.33
N TYR A 178 -4.18 -10.18 -22.91
CA TYR A 178 -4.03 -9.80 -21.51
C TYR A 178 -4.11 -8.28 -21.33
N ILE A 179 -4.74 -7.87 -20.23
CA ILE A 179 -4.76 -6.49 -19.76
C ILE A 179 -3.71 -6.32 -18.69
N LEU A 180 -2.89 -5.28 -18.83
CA LEU A 180 -1.93 -4.84 -17.82
C LEU A 180 -2.32 -3.45 -17.34
N ARG A 181 -2.36 -3.23 -16.03
CA ARG A 181 -2.49 -1.90 -15.43
C ARG A 181 -1.21 -1.54 -14.73
N LEU A 182 -0.65 -0.40 -15.11
CA LEU A 182 0.57 0.13 -14.54
C LEU A 182 0.28 1.51 -13.96
N ILE A 183 1.00 1.84 -12.89
CA ILE A 183 0.90 3.13 -12.24
C ILE A 183 2.27 3.73 -12.03
N ASN A 184 2.38 5.03 -12.31
CA ASN A 184 3.49 5.83 -11.82
C ASN A 184 3.21 6.24 -10.37
N ASN A 185 3.94 5.68 -9.41
CA ASN A 185 3.80 5.99 -7.99
C ASN A 185 4.57 7.27 -7.58
N TYR A 186 5.12 8.01 -8.55
CA TYR A 186 6.00 9.12 -8.27
C TYR A 186 5.41 10.47 -8.74
N LYS A 187 5.84 11.52 -8.07
CA LYS A 187 5.34 12.90 -8.29
C LYS A 187 5.76 13.54 -9.61
N ASP A 188 6.74 12.96 -10.30
CA ASP A 188 7.28 13.46 -11.57
C ASP A 188 6.94 12.47 -12.70
N SER A 189 6.97 12.97 -13.94
CA SER A 189 6.81 12.12 -15.12
C SER A 189 7.92 11.07 -15.17
N GLN A 190 7.56 9.86 -15.58
CA GLN A 190 8.44 8.70 -15.66
C GLN A 190 8.33 8.03 -17.01
N GLU A 191 9.42 7.47 -17.49
CA GLU A 191 9.44 6.60 -18.67
C GLU A 191 9.87 5.20 -18.27
N ALA A 192 9.26 4.19 -18.86
CA ALA A 192 9.62 2.81 -18.65
C ALA A 192 9.50 2.00 -19.93
N GLN A 193 10.42 1.05 -20.11
CA GLN A 193 10.23 -0.04 -21.06
C GLN A 193 9.40 -1.15 -20.39
N ILE A 194 8.30 -1.49 -21.02
CA ILE A 194 7.41 -2.56 -20.60
C ILE A 194 7.63 -3.72 -21.56
N THR A 195 8.09 -4.84 -21.04
CA THR A 195 8.29 -6.08 -21.81
C THR A 195 7.30 -7.13 -21.37
N VAL A 196 6.60 -7.74 -22.35
CA VAL A 196 5.68 -8.84 -22.15
C VAL A 196 5.99 -9.92 -23.18
N GLY A 197 6.47 -11.07 -22.73
CA GLY A 197 6.99 -12.08 -23.63
C GLY A 197 8.11 -11.53 -24.54
N ALA A 198 7.88 -11.52 -25.84
CA ALA A 198 8.83 -10.99 -26.83
C ALA A 198 8.57 -9.51 -27.21
N ALA A 199 7.45 -8.94 -26.80
CA ALA A 199 7.11 -7.55 -27.12
C ALA A 199 7.68 -6.58 -26.08
N THR A 200 8.25 -5.47 -26.55
CA THR A 200 8.73 -4.39 -25.69
C THR A 200 8.23 -3.05 -26.23
N GLU A 201 7.70 -2.22 -25.34
CA GLU A 201 7.20 -0.89 -25.66
C GLU A 201 7.73 0.12 -24.64
N THR A 202 8.09 1.33 -25.10
CA THR A 202 8.47 2.43 -24.24
C THR A 202 7.25 3.29 -23.95
N VAL A 203 6.90 3.42 -22.68
CA VAL A 203 5.70 4.10 -22.22
C VAL A 203 6.07 5.24 -21.29
N VAL A 204 5.57 6.44 -21.60
CA VAL A 204 5.73 7.63 -20.75
C VAL A 204 4.50 7.79 -19.88
N PHE A 205 4.71 8.01 -18.60
CA PHE A 205 3.68 8.25 -17.58
C PHE A 205 3.82 9.66 -17.04
N THR A 206 2.75 10.40 -16.93
CA THR A 206 2.71 11.62 -16.12
C THR A 206 2.68 11.27 -14.62
N LYS A 207 2.76 12.28 -13.74
CA LYS A 207 2.75 12.04 -12.29
C LYS A 207 1.48 11.29 -11.86
N TYR A 208 1.64 10.25 -11.07
CA TYR A 208 0.56 9.45 -10.50
C TYR A 208 -0.42 8.87 -11.54
N GLU A 209 0.00 8.78 -12.79
CA GLU A 209 -0.84 8.29 -13.87
C GLU A 209 -1.00 6.76 -13.82
N VAL A 210 -2.22 6.31 -14.04
CA VAL A 210 -2.57 4.90 -14.30
C VAL A 210 -2.74 4.71 -15.80
N LYS A 211 -2.04 3.75 -16.37
CA LYS A 211 -2.20 3.34 -17.77
C LYS A 211 -2.65 1.89 -17.87
N THR A 212 -3.51 1.65 -18.87
CA THR A 212 -3.94 0.31 -19.26
C THR A 212 -3.29 -0.05 -20.57
N LEU A 213 -2.61 -1.19 -20.61
CA LEU A 213 -2.06 -1.79 -21.81
C LEU A 213 -2.76 -3.11 -22.11
N PHE A 214 -2.99 -3.39 -23.38
CA PHE A 214 -3.48 -4.68 -23.87
C PHE A 214 -2.34 -5.38 -24.61
N TYR A 215 -2.21 -6.67 -24.37
CA TYR A 215 -1.22 -7.53 -25.01
C TYR A 215 -1.91 -8.68 -25.73
N ASP A 216 -1.68 -8.77 -27.06
CA ASP A 216 -2.09 -9.86 -27.95
C ASP A 216 -0.92 -10.41 -28.79
N GLY A 217 0.29 -10.29 -28.29
CA GLY A 217 1.56 -10.46 -29.00
C GLY A 217 2.24 -9.15 -29.30
N LYS A 218 1.51 -8.03 -29.20
CA LYS A 218 2.00 -6.64 -29.22
C LYS A 218 1.38 -5.87 -28.06
N LEU A 219 1.97 -4.75 -27.69
CA LEU A 219 1.43 -3.87 -26.65
C LEU A 219 0.66 -2.70 -27.28
N HIS A 220 -0.55 -2.48 -26.80
CA HIS A 220 -1.45 -1.40 -27.23
C HIS A 220 -1.94 -0.64 -26.01
N GLN A 221 -1.88 0.68 -26.04
CA GLN A 221 -2.48 1.48 -24.95
C GLN A 221 -3.99 1.55 -25.14
N LEU A 222 -4.73 1.30 -24.07
CA LEU A 222 -6.18 1.43 -23.98
C LEU A 222 -6.55 2.52 -22.95
N ASP A 223 -7.82 2.87 -22.91
CA ASP A 223 -8.38 3.65 -21.83
C ASP A 223 -8.58 2.79 -20.55
N LEU A 224 -9.01 3.44 -19.46
CA LEU A 224 -9.27 2.74 -18.18
C LEU A 224 -10.47 1.77 -18.26
N MET A 225 -11.36 1.95 -19.22
CA MET A 225 -12.53 1.08 -19.45
C MET A 225 -12.21 -0.11 -20.37
N GLU A 226 -10.95 -0.25 -20.78
CA GLU A 226 -10.47 -1.35 -21.64
C GLU A 226 -11.11 -1.32 -23.05
N ILE A 227 -11.33 -0.13 -23.59
CA ILE A 227 -11.88 0.10 -24.94
C ILE A 227 -10.80 0.56 -25.90
#